data_e51fc1ec5e8d230af876af188be01878
#
_entry.id   e51fc1ec5e8d230af876af188be01878
#
_cell.length_a   1.000
_cell.length_b   1.000
_cell.length_c   1.000
_cell.angle_alpha   90.00
_cell.angle_beta   90.00
_cell.angle_gamma   90.00
#
_symmetry.space_group_name_H-M   'P 1'
#
loop_
_entity.id
_entity.type
_entity.pdbx_description
1 polymer ?
#
loop_
_entity_poly.entity_id
_entity_poly.type
_entity_poly.pdbx_seq_one_letter_code
_entity_poly.pdbx_strand_id
1 'polypeptide(L)'
;MSASAKVSELKIKRIKEHIGAEVRGVDLRQPLDCVTRQKIHDTLIENVVIVIRDQNLTATEYREAAEQFGELMEDQNRMYLTDGEPLVSVLSNRLKASDGRPAKVSANATWHTDHTNQEFPPKFTGLYAVELPDSGGGTSVCNMRAAYAALPREMQERLAAMKTANTLISSERFNIANPDIVAAQKKSKM
;
A
#
# COMPACT_ATOMS: atom_id res chain seq x y z
N MET A 1 28.83 -8.18 -26.62
CA MET A 1 28.40 -6.80 -26.94
C MET A 1 27.15 -6.53 -26.13
N SER A 2 27.30 -5.88 -25.00
CA SER A 2 26.18 -5.56 -24.10
C SER A 2 25.41 -4.40 -24.71
N ALA A 3 24.16 -4.64 -25.09
CA ALA A 3 23.26 -3.56 -25.48
C ALA A 3 22.98 -2.72 -24.23
N SER A 4 23.60 -1.54 -24.18
CA SER A 4 23.26 -0.52 -23.18
C SER A 4 21.78 -0.19 -23.37
N ALA A 5 20.92 -0.70 -22.50
CA ALA A 5 19.53 -0.29 -22.45
C ALA A 5 19.52 1.22 -22.27
N LYS A 6 18.91 1.94 -23.22
CA LYS A 6 18.67 3.39 -23.08
C LYS A 6 17.88 3.59 -21.79
N VAL A 7 18.54 4.07 -20.75
CA VAL A 7 17.86 4.56 -19.55
C VAL A 7 16.95 5.69 -20.01
N SER A 8 15.66 5.41 -20.09
CA SER A 8 14.68 6.45 -20.42
C SER A 8 14.71 7.45 -19.26
N GLU A 9 14.72 8.74 -19.58
CA GLU A 9 14.78 9.81 -18.58
C GLU A 9 13.57 9.69 -17.64
N LEU A 10 13.81 9.61 -16.32
CA LEU A 10 12.77 9.56 -15.30
C LEU A 10 11.95 10.86 -15.35
N LYS A 11 10.66 10.72 -15.65
CA LYS A 11 9.70 11.83 -15.75
C LYS A 11 8.75 11.78 -14.56
N ILE A 12 8.66 12.89 -13.84
CA ILE A 12 7.79 13.04 -12.67
C ILE A 12 6.84 14.21 -12.94
N LYS A 13 5.53 13.96 -12.79
CA LYS A 13 4.49 14.96 -12.97
C LYS A 13 3.52 14.92 -11.79
N ARG A 14 3.32 16.03 -11.10
CA ARG A 14 2.28 16.15 -10.06
C ARG A 14 0.90 15.94 -10.66
N ILE A 15 0.04 15.21 -9.96
CA ILE A 15 -1.35 14.94 -10.35
C ILE A 15 -2.26 16.04 -9.80
N LYS A 16 -2.07 16.42 -8.53
CA LYS A 16 -2.80 17.48 -7.82
C LYS A 16 -1.82 18.34 -7.02
N GLU A 17 -2.27 19.50 -6.58
CA GLU A 17 -1.46 20.46 -5.83
C GLU A 17 -0.86 19.89 -4.55
N HIS A 18 -1.65 19.17 -3.77
CA HIS A 18 -1.25 18.70 -2.45
C HIS A 18 -1.03 17.19 -2.34
N ILE A 19 -1.31 16.43 -3.40
CA ILE A 19 -1.23 14.97 -3.35
C ILE A 19 -1.08 14.36 -4.74
N GLY A 20 -0.21 13.37 -4.82
CA GLY A 20 -0.07 12.51 -5.97
C GLY A 20 0.93 13.00 -7.01
N ALA A 21 1.81 12.09 -7.42
CA ALA A 21 2.67 12.28 -8.60
C ALA A 21 2.65 11.03 -9.48
N GLU A 22 2.74 11.26 -10.78
CA GLU A 22 2.94 10.22 -11.78
C GLU A 22 4.43 10.13 -12.11
N VAL A 23 4.95 8.89 -12.13
CA VAL A 23 6.33 8.57 -12.47
C VAL A 23 6.33 7.71 -13.73
N ARG A 24 7.13 8.09 -14.72
CA ARG A 24 7.35 7.35 -15.98
C ARG A 24 8.81 7.23 -16.30
N GLY A 25 9.14 6.33 -17.22
CA GLY A 25 10.50 6.15 -17.72
C GLY A 25 11.38 5.28 -16.83
N VAL A 26 10.78 4.47 -15.96
CA VAL A 26 11.45 3.46 -15.15
C VAL A 26 10.83 2.09 -15.43
N ASP A 27 11.65 1.06 -15.50
CA ASP A 27 11.25 -0.35 -15.55
C ASP A 27 11.65 -1.00 -14.23
N LEU A 28 10.66 -1.31 -13.39
CA LEU A 28 10.88 -1.86 -12.07
C LEU A 28 11.36 -3.32 -12.06
N ARG A 29 11.37 -4.00 -13.21
CA ARG A 29 12.01 -5.31 -13.37
C ARG A 29 13.54 -5.23 -13.31
N GLN A 30 14.08 -4.05 -13.50
CA GLN A 30 15.52 -3.82 -13.48
C GLN A 30 15.95 -3.25 -12.12
N PRO A 31 17.15 -3.60 -11.66
CA PRO A 31 17.73 -2.94 -10.49
C PRO A 31 17.83 -1.44 -10.73
N LEU A 32 17.29 -0.66 -9.82
CA LEU A 32 17.38 0.81 -9.86
C LEU A 32 18.72 1.26 -9.30
N ASP A 33 19.36 2.20 -9.98
CA ASP A 33 20.50 2.90 -9.40
C ASP A 33 20.07 3.73 -8.16
N CYS A 34 21.04 4.05 -7.31
CA CYS A 34 20.77 4.74 -6.06
C CYS A 34 20.12 6.13 -6.24
N VAL A 35 20.45 6.84 -7.32
CA VAL A 35 19.92 8.18 -7.60
C VAL A 35 18.46 8.09 -8.03
N THR A 36 18.15 7.18 -8.94
CA THR A 36 16.77 6.94 -9.42
C THR A 36 15.89 6.46 -8.27
N ARG A 37 16.35 5.50 -7.47
CA ARG A 37 15.61 5.00 -6.30
C ARG A 37 15.35 6.10 -5.28
N GLN A 38 16.36 6.91 -4.95
CA GLN A 38 16.21 8.02 -4.02
C GLN A 38 15.20 9.04 -4.55
N LYS A 39 15.27 9.39 -5.83
CA LYS A 39 14.35 10.33 -6.44
C LYS A 39 12.89 9.85 -6.41
N ILE A 40 12.65 8.56 -6.64
CA ILE A 40 11.31 7.95 -6.51
C ILE A 40 10.84 8.01 -5.05
N HIS A 41 11.71 7.63 -4.11
CA HIS A 41 11.42 7.70 -2.68
C HIS A 41 11.05 9.12 -2.23
N ASP A 42 11.85 10.12 -2.59
CA ASP A 42 11.61 11.52 -2.22
C ASP A 42 10.32 12.03 -2.84
N THR A 43 10.04 11.63 -4.08
CA THR A 43 8.77 11.94 -4.75
C THR A 43 7.58 11.38 -3.99
N LEU A 44 7.68 10.13 -3.48
CA LEU A 44 6.64 9.52 -2.65
C LEU A 44 6.43 10.30 -1.34
N ILE A 45 7.51 10.61 -0.64
CA ILE A 45 7.45 11.35 0.64
C ILE A 45 6.85 12.75 0.44
N GLU A 46 7.22 13.44 -0.64
CA GLU A 46 6.70 14.78 -0.93
C GLU A 46 5.21 14.74 -1.31
N ASN A 47 4.81 13.78 -2.15
CA ASN A 47 3.48 13.76 -2.75
C ASN A 47 2.51 12.77 -2.10
N VAL A 48 2.92 12.02 -1.05
CA VAL A 48 2.12 11.04 -0.27
C VAL A 48 1.79 9.77 -1.06
N VAL A 49 1.50 9.88 -2.33
CA VAL A 49 1.24 8.76 -3.25
C VAL A 49 1.91 9.02 -4.59
N ILE A 50 2.45 7.97 -5.17
CA ILE A 50 2.95 7.99 -6.55
C ILE A 50 2.28 6.89 -7.36
N VAL A 51 2.15 7.13 -8.65
CA VAL A 51 1.70 6.13 -9.63
C VAL A 51 2.82 5.91 -10.63
N ILE A 52 3.44 4.74 -10.58
CA ILE A 52 4.49 4.36 -11.53
C ILE A 52 3.82 3.67 -12.71
N ARG A 53 3.87 4.30 -13.88
CA ARG A 53 3.17 3.83 -15.08
C ARG A 53 3.98 2.83 -15.88
N ASP A 54 3.27 2.18 -16.79
CA ASP A 54 3.83 1.35 -17.86
C ASP A 54 4.64 0.16 -17.31
N GLN A 55 4.18 -0.43 -16.18
CA GLN A 55 4.76 -1.61 -15.60
C GLN A 55 4.00 -2.87 -16.05
N ASN A 56 4.75 -3.93 -16.36
CA ASN A 56 4.21 -5.26 -16.63
C ASN A 56 5.04 -6.27 -15.85
N LEU A 57 4.55 -6.64 -14.66
CA LEU A 57 5.27 -7.42 -13.65
C LEU A 57 4.53 -8.73 -13.36
N THR A 58 5.27 -9.80 -13.22
CA THR A 58 4.82 -10.99 -12.51
C THR A 58 4.77 -10.72 -11.01
N ALA A 59 4.18 -11.63 -10.23
CA ALA A 59 4.15 -11.50 -8.77
C ALA A 59 5.57 -11.45 -8.17
N THR A 60 6.49 -12.28 -8.68
CA THR A 60 7.90 -12.29 -8.28
C THR A 60 8.60 -10.97 -8.61
N GLU A 61 8.45 -10.47 -9.83
CA GLU A 61 9.03 -9.19 -10.24
C GLU A 61 8.44 -8.02 -9.44
N TYR A 62 7.16 -8.07 -9.06
CA TYR A 62 6.54 -7.07 -8.20
C TYR A 62 7.14 -7.09 -6.79
N ARG A 63 7.36 -8.28 -6.20
CA ARG A 63 8.06 -8.44 -4.92
C ARG A 63 9.47 -7.86 -5.00
N GLU A 64 10.25 -8.26 -6.01
CA GLU A 64 11.63 -7.78 -6.21
C GLU A 64 11.69 -6.26 -6.43
N ALA A 65 10.72 -5.71 -7.15
CA ALA A 65 10.58 -4.26 -7.33
C ALA A 65 10.34 -3.55 -5.99
N ALA A 66 9.47 -4.09 -5.14
CA ALA A 66 9.16 -3.51 -3.83
C ALA A 66 10.35 -3.61 -2.86
N GLU A 67 11.11 -4.72 -2.87
CA GLU A 67 12.33 -4.93 -2.07
C GLU A 67 13.41 -3.88 -2.34
N GLN A 68 13.44 -3.28 -3.53
CA GLN A 68 14.39 -2.21 -3.83
C GLN A 68 14.19 -0.96 -2.95
N PHE A 69 13.02 -0.81 -2.34
CA PHE A 69 12.67 0.33 -1.48
C PHE A 69 12.70 0.01 0.01
N GLY A 70 12.92 -1.23 0.39
CA GLY A 70 13.07 -1.65 1.79
C GLY A 70 12.65 -3.09 2.02
N GLU A 71 12.77 -3.51 3.26
CA GLU A 71 12.32 -4.83 3.72
C GLU A 71 10.80 -4.93 3.64
N LEU A 72 10.31 -6.04 3.11
CA LEU A 72 8.88 -6.30 3.00
C LEU A 72 8.33 -6.88 4.29
N MET A 73 7.12 -6.48 4.63
CA MET A 73 6.39 -7.02 5.78
C MET A 73 5.45 -8.13 5.31
N GLU A 74 5.41 -9.23 6.06
CA GLU A 74 4.42 -10.28 5.84
C GLU A 74 3.01 -9.77 6.12
N ASP A 75 2.07 -10.06 5.22
CA ASP A 75 0.65 -9.81 5.47
C ASP A 75 0.15 -10.78 6.55
N GLN A 76 -0.55 -10.24 7.54
CA GLN A 76 -1.16 -11.03 8.61
C GLN A 76 -2.32 -11.89 8.09
N ASN A 77 -2.88 -11.55 6.93
CA ASN A 77 -4.00 -12.24 6.34
C ASN A 77 -3.55 -13.22 5.25
N ARG A 78 -3.14 -14.41 5.65
CA ARG A 78 -2.63 -15.45 4.76
C ARG A 78 -3.63 -15.96 3.71
N MET A 79 -4.90 -15.59 3.82
CA MET A 79 -5.94 -16.03 2.88
C MET A 79 -5.79 -15.41 1.47
N TYR A 80 -5.04 -14.33 1.36
CA TYR A 80 -4.85 -13.59 0.10
C TYR A 80 -3.45 -13.74 -0.50
N LEU A 81 -2.62 -14.64 0.06
CA LEU A 81 -1.26 -14.83 -0.42
C LEU A 81 -1.26 -15.48 -1.81
N THR A 82 -0.33 -15.05 -2.63
CA THR A 82 -0.07 -15.64 -3.94
C THR A 82 0.71 -16.95 -3.79
N ASP A 83 0.31 -17.99 -4.49
CA ASP A 83 1.07 -19.25 -4.51
C ASP A 83 2.51 -19.00 -4.97
N GLY A 84 3.48 -19.44 -4.15
CA GLY A 84 4.90 -19.26 -4.40
C GLY A 84 5.48 -17.88 -4.04
N GLU A 85 4.64 -16.90 -3.66
CA GLU A 85 5.08 -15.56 -3.28
C GLU A 85 4.40 -15.09 -1.97
N PRO A 86 4.88 -15.54 -0.81
CA PRO A 86 4.22 -15.32 0.48
C PRO A 86 4.20 -13.85 0.94
N LEU A 87 4.95 -12.96 0.27
CA LEU A 87 4.97 -11.53 0.56
C LEU A 87 4.08 -10.71 -0.39
N VAL A 88 3.35 -11.40 -1.29
CA VAL A 88 2.43 -10.76 -2.23
C VAL A 88 1.01 -11.24 -1.99
N SER A 89 0.13 -10.31 -1.66
CA SER A 89 -1.30 -10.58 -1.47
C SER A 89 -2.10 -10.19 -2.71
N VAL A 90 -3.07 -11.03 -3.09
CA VAL A 90 -4.00 -10.75 -4.19
C VAL A 90 -5.31 -10.18 -3.64
N LEU A 91 -5.67 -9.00 -4.09
CA LEU A 91 -6.99 -8.41 -3.85
C LEU A 91 -7.87 -8.63 -5.09
N SER A 92 -8.89 -9.50 -4.99
CA SER A 92 -9.73 -9.83 -6.13
C SER A 92 -11.17 -10.11 -5.68
N ASN A 93 -12.12 -9.62 -6.46
CA ASN A 93 -13.54 -9.96 -6.31
C ASN A 93 -13.88 -11.36 -6.85
N ARG A 94 -12.91 -12.06 -7.46
CA ARG A 94 -13.05 -13.43 -7.99
C ARG A 94 -12.57 -14.48 -7.02
N LEU A 95 -11.96 -14.09 -5.89
CA LEU A 95 -11.56 -15.03 -4.84
C LEU A 95 -12.78 -15.72 -4.26
N LYS A 96 -12.62 -17.01 -3.97
CA LYS A 96 -13.65 -17.79 -3.29
C LYS A 96 -13.23 -18.03 -1.85
N ALA A 97 -14.18 -17.89 -0.94
CA ALA A 97 -14.02 -18.33 0.44
C ALA A 97 -13.92 -19.87 0.50
N SER A 98 -13.48 -20.41 1.63
CA SER A 98 -13.36 -21.86 1.85
C SER A 98 -14.67 -22.64 1.64
N ASP A 99 -15.81 -21.95 1.73
CA ASP A 99 -17.15 -22.50 1.48
C ASP A 99 -17.60 -22.42 0.01
N GLY A 100 -16.68 -21.98 -0.90
CA GLY A 100 -16.93 -21.86 -2.34
C GLY A 100 -17.70 -20.61 -2.75
N ARG A 101 -18.18 -19.78 -1.82
CA ARG A 101 -18.85 -18.51 -2.15
C ARG A 101 -17.84 -17.49 -2.60
N PRO A 102 -18.25 -16.50 -3.44
CA PRO A 102 -17.38 -15.37 -3.74
C PRO A 102 -16.91 -14.71 -2.45
N ALA A 103 -15.59 -14.60 -2.26
CA ALA A 103 -15.07 -13.80 -1.18
C ALA A 103 -15.51 -12.36 -1.45
N LYS A 104 -16.31 -11.79 -0.56
CA LYS A 104 -16.57 -10.36 -0.59
C LYS A 104 -15.28 -9.65 -0.22
N VAL A 105 -14.48 -9.32 -1.21
CA VAL A 105 -13.55 -8.22 -1.08
C VAL A 105 -14.42 -6.97 -1.02
N SER A 106 -14.93 -6.65 0.15
CA SER A 106 -15.60 -5.38 0.33
C SER A 106 -14.53 -4.32 0.14
N ALA A 107 -14.71 -3.50 -0.90
CA ALA A 107 -14.01 -2.24 -0.96
C ALA A 107 -14.17 -1.60 0.43
N ASN A 108 -13.07 -1.41 1.12
CA ASN A 108 -13.12 -0.81 2.46
C ASN A 108 -13.48 0.65 2.25
N ALA A 109 -14.75 0.98 2.49
CA ALA A 109 -15.26 2.33 2.34
C ALA A 109 -14.80 3.27 3.47
N THR A 110 -13.95 2.79 4.38
CA THR A 110 -13.47 3.54 5.54
C THR A 110 -12.07 4.07 5.28
N TRP A 111 -11.84 5.34 5.59
CA TRP A 111 -10.49 5.91 5.59
C TRP A 111 -9.62 5.20 6.64
N HIS A 112 -8.47 4.71 6.22
CA HIS A 112 -7.52 3.99 7.08
C HIS A 112 -6.08 4.16 6.58
N THR A 113 -5.15 3.81 7.42
CA THR A 113 -3.76 3.54 7.08
C THR A 113 -3.49 2.09 7.47
N ASP A 114 -2.80 1.35 6.61
CA ASP A 114 -2.52 -0.06 6.83
C ASP A 114 -1.63 -0.29 8.05
N HIS A 115 -1.88 -1.38 8.76
CA HIS A 115 -1.05 -1.88 9.86
C HIS A 115 -0.72 -0.88 10.99
N THR A 116 -1.58 0.09 11.24
CA THR A 116 -1.40 1.07 12.32
C THR A 116 -1.36 0.47 13.73
N ASN A 117 -1.77 -0.80 13.87
CA ASN A 117 -1.72 -1.58 15.11
C ASN A 117 -0.35 -2.22 15.38
N GLN A 118 0.59 -2.16 14.43
CA GLN A 118 1.94 -2.70 14.58
C GLN A 118 2.84 -1.68 15.29
N GLU A 119 3.80 -2.18 16.07
CA GLU A 119 4.84 -1.34 16.71
C GLU A 119 5.69 -0.63 15.63
N PHE A 120 6.01 -1.35 14.55
CA PHE A 120 6.72 -0.85 13.39
C PHE A 120 5.85 -1.00 12.14
N PRO A 121 4.96 -0.04 11.86
CA PRO A 121 4.12 -0.10 10.67
C PRO A 121 4.95 0.11 9.39
N PRO A 122 4.51 -0.40 8.24
CA PRO A 122 5.21 -0.19 6.98
C PRO A 122 5.26 1.29 6.63
N LYS A 123 6.36 1.72 6.02
CA LYS A 123 6.53 3.10 5.55
C LYS A 123 5.61 3.45 4.40
N PHE A 124 5.28 2.46 3.57
CA PHE A 124 4.36 2.58 2.44
C PHE A 124 3.76 1.22 2.07
N THR A 125 2.64 1.25 1.39
CA THR A 125 1.99 0.08 0.79
C THR A 125 2.04 0.21 -0.72
N GLY A 126 2.45 -0.84 -1.42
CA GLY A 126 2.39 -0.93 -2.87
C GLY A 126 1.11 -1.65 -3.32
N LEU A 127 0.48 -1.16 -4.38
CA LEU A 127 -0.60 -1.83 -5.08
C LEU A 127 -0.23 -1.94 -6.56
N TYR A 128 -0.30 -3.14 -7.10
CA TYR A 128 -0.08 -3.39 -8.51
C TYR A 128 -1.40 -3.79 -9.19
N ALA A 129 -1.82 -3.01 -10.18
CA ALA A 129 -3.06 -3.26 -10.90
C ALA A 129 -2.84 -4.32 -11.99
N VAL A 130 -3.31 -5.55 -11.76
CA VAL A 130 -3.27 -6.64 -12.74
C VAL A 130 -4.46 -6.55 -13.69
N GLU A 131 -5.65 -6.33 -13.14
CA GLU A 131 -6.89 -6.21 -13.88
C GLU A 131 -7.74 -5.11 -13.25
N LEU A 132 -8.27 -4.23 -14.06
CA LEU A 132 -9.11 -3.12 -13.63
C LEU A 132 -10.53 -3.30 -14.19
N PRO A 133 -11.57 -2.92 -13.45
CA PRO A 133 -12.92 -2.89 -13.97
C PRO A 133 -13.09 -1.74 -14.99
N ASP A 134 -14.04 -1.90 -15.92
CA ASP A 134 -14.37 -0.86 -16.90
C ASP A 134 -14.87 0.44 -16.23
N SER A 135 -15.46 0.33 -15.04
CA SER A 135 -15.91 1.46 -14.26
C SER A 135 -15.85 1.19 -12.76
N GLY A 136 -15.66 2.24 -11.96
CA GLY A 136 -15.54 2.11 -10.49
C GLY A 136 -14.18 1.55 -10.05
N GLY A 137 -14.12 1.03 -8.82
CA GLY A 137 -12.93 0.39 -8.25
C GLY A 137 -11.74 1.34 -7.98
N GLY A 138 -11.97 2.64 -8.03
CA GLY A 138 -10.91 3.63 -7.78
C GLY A 138 -10.48 3.66 -6.30
N THR A 139 -9.21 3.95 -6.07
CA THR A 139 -8.64 4.16 -4.74
C THR A 139 -8.57 5.66 -4.45
N SER A 140 -9.22 6.08 -3.37
CA SER A 140 -9.14 7.45 -2.88
C SER A 140 -8.00 7.57 -1.86
N VAL A 141 -7.22 8.65 -1.96
CA VAL A 141 -6.09 8.93 -1.07
C VAL A 141 -6.24 10.31 -0.46
N CYS A 142 -5.91 10.45 0.82
CA CYS A 142 -5.96 11.71 1.56
C CYS A 142 -4.57 12.10 2.10
N ASN A 143 -4.19 13.37 1.93
CA ASN A 143 -2.97 13.91 2.54
C ASN A 143 -3.28 14.41 3.97
N MET A 144 -3.04 13.55 4.96
CA MET A 144 -3.30 13.87 6.37
C MET A 144 -2.38 14.97 6.92
N ARG A 145 -1.19 15.18 6.35
CA ARG A 145 -0.32 16.31 6.71
C ARG A 145 -0.95 17.65 6.32
N ALA A 146 -1.46 17.73 5.09
CA ALA A 146 -2.17 18.91 4.61
C ALA A 146 -3.48 19.12 5.38
N ALA A 147 -4.22 18.04 5.65
CA ALA A 147 -5.45 18.11 6.44
C ALA A 147 -5.19 18.66 7.85
N TYR A 148 -4.14 18.18 8.52
CA TYR A 148 -3.75 18.69 9.84
C TYR A 148 -3.32 20.16 9.77
N ALA A 149 -2.50 20.53 8.78
CA ALA A 149 -2.03 21.91 8.62
C ALA A 149 -3.15 22.91 8.34
N ALA A 150 -4.25 22.47 7.75
CA ALA A 150 -5.43 23.29 7.48
C ALA A 150 -6.35 23.49 8.70
N LEU A 151 -6.12 22.78 9.80
CA LEU A 151 -6.91 22.96 11.02
C LEU A 151 -6.58 24.30 11.70
N PRO A 152 -7.56 24.90 12.41
CA PRO A 152 -7.30 26.03 13.29
C PRO A 152 -6.21 25.69 14.32
N ARG A 153 -5.37 26.67 14.67
CA ARG A 153 -4.23 26.47 15.58
C ARG A 153 -4.64 25.82 16.91
N GLU A 154 -5.73 26.29 17.51
CA GLU A 154 -6.28 25.70 18.73
C GLU A 154 -6.55 24.20 18.61
N MET A 155 -7.10 23.76 17.45
CA MET A 155 -7.36 22.35 17.18
C MET A 155 -6.06 21.57 17.01
N GLN A 156 -5.06 22.13 16.32
CA GLN A 156 -3.74 21.50 16.17
C GLN A 156 -3.08 21.28 17.54
N GLU A 157 -3.09 22.30 18.42
CA GLU A 157 -2.54 22.24 19.77
C GLU A 157 -3.26 21.17 20.62
N ARG A 158 -4.60 21.12 20.55
CA ARG A 158 -5.40 20.09 21.22
C ARG A 158 -5.04 18.69 20.74
N LEU A 159 -4.96 18.47 19.43
CA LEU A 159 -4.64 17.16 18.84
C LEU A 159 -3.21 16.72 19.14
N ALA A 160 -2.25 17.64 19.17
CA ALA A 160 -0.85 17.34 19.47
C ALA A 160 -0.65 16.74 20.87
N ALA A 161 -1.53 17.06 21.82
CA ALA A 161 -1.51 16.52 23.18
C ALA A 161 -2.23 15.16 23.31
N MET A 162 -2.94 14.71 22.29
CA MET A 162 -3.73 13.48 22.33
C MET A 162 -2.90 12.27 21.86
N LYS A 163 -3.33 11.09 22.30
CA LYS A 163 -2.83 9.79 21.82
C LYS A 163 -3.98 8.99 21.24
N THR A 164 -3.70 8.20 20.23
CA THR A 164 -4.64 7.23 19.68
C THR A 164 -4.26 5.82 20.10
N ALA A 165 -5.25 4.98 20.35
CA ALA A 165 -5.04 3.55 20.51
C ALA A 165 -5.43 2.86 19.20
N ASN A 166 -4.46 2.24 18.53
CA ASN A 166 -4.69 1.49 17.32
C ASN A 166 -4.74 0.00 17.67
N THR A 167 -5.87 -0.64 17.44
CA THR A 167 -6.07 -2.06 17.75
C THR A 167 -6.72 -2.77 16.57
N LEU A 168 -6.44 -4.08 16.42
CA LEU A 168 -7.16 -4.95 15.48
C LEU A 168 -8.58 -5.28 15.95
N ILE A 169 -8.97 -4.85 17.14
CA ILE A 169 -10.31 -5.07 17.67
C ILE A 169 -11.26 -4.09 16.97
N SER A 170 -11.60 -4.41 15.74
CA SER A 170 -12.75 -3.81 15.10
C SER A 170 -14.00 -4.51 15.63
N SER A 171 -15.12 -3.79 15.60
CA SER A 171 -16.44 -4.18 16.05
C SER A 171 -16.74 -5.70 15.91
N GLU A 172 -17.59 -6.24 16.75
CA GLU A 172 -18.04 -7.66 16.80
C GLU A 172 -18.32 -8.32 15.44
N ARG A 173 -18.60 -7.53 14.40
CA ARG A 173 -18.82 -8.00 13.02
C ARG A 173 -17.58 -8.60 12.36
N PHE A 174 -16.37 -8.19 12.74
CA PHE A 174 -15.11 -8.72 12.19
C PHE A 174 -14.66 -10.00 12.90
N ASN A 175 -15.01 -10.17 14.17
CA ASN A 175 -14.57 -11.31 14.98
C ASN A 175 -15.23 -12.66 14.60
N ILE A 176 -16.35 -12.63 13.89
CA ILE A 176 -17.10 -13.86 13.56
C ILE A 176 -16.56 -14.54 12.30
N ALA A 177 -15.79 -13.85 11.46
CA ALA A 177 -15.48 -14.30 10.10
C ALA A 177 -14.12 -14.96 9.90
N ASN A 178 -13.13 -14.77 10.80
CA ASN A 178 -11.79 -15.32 10.57
C ASN A 178 -11.03 -15.67 11.86
N PRO A 179 -10.87 -16.99 12.16
CA PRO A 179 -10.15 -17.48 13.35
C PRO A 179 -8.67 -17.05 13.38
N ASP A 180 -8.03 -16.82 12.23
CA ASP A 180 -6.63 -16.41 12.16
C ASP A 180 -6.42 -14.97 12.64
N ILE A 181 -7.38 -14.08 12.38
CA ILE A 181 -7.39 -12.71 12.91
C ILE A 181 -7.52 -12.73 14.43
N VAL A 182 -8.36 -13.60 14.98
CA VAL A 182 -8.53 -13.75 16.43
C VAL A 182 -7.24 -14.29 17.09
N ALA A 183 -6.52 -15.19 16.43
CA ALA A 183 -5.26 -15.72 16.92
C ALA A 183 -4.15 -14.66 16.90
N ALA A 184 -4.06 -13.83 15.84
CA ALA A 184 -3.14 -12.71 15.74
C ALA A 184 -3.41 -11.64 16.81
N GLN A 185 -4.69 -11.36 17.10
CA GLN A 185 -5.11 -10.43 18.16
C GLN A 185 -4.67 -10.87 19.56
N LYS A 186 -4.67 -12.18 19.83
CA LYS A 186 -4.20 -12.72 21.12
C LYS A 186 -2.69 -12.55 21.29
N LYS A 187 -1.91 -12.61 20.22
CA LYS A 187 -0.45 -12.40 20.25
C LYS A 187 -0.06 -10.92 20.43
N SER A 188 -0.86 -9.97 19.98
CA SER A 188 -0.57 -8.54 20.11
C SER A 188 -0.91 -7.96 21.50
N LYS A 189 -1.49 -8.77 22.40
CA LYS A 189 -1.81 -8.37 23.77
C LYS A 189 -0.76 -8.78 24.81
N MET A 190 0.30 -9.46 24.40
CA MET A 190 1.46 -9.80 25.23
C MET A 190 2.63 -8.86 24.90
#